data_d749dcc3dc37c885c261dfd629c6377c
#
_entry.id   d749dcc3dc37c885c261dfd629c6377c
#
_cell.length_a   1.000
_cell.length_b   1.000
_cell.length_c   1.000
_cell.angle_alpha   90.00
_cell.angle_beta   90.00
_cell.angle_gamma   90.00
#
_symmetry.space_group_name_H-M   'P 1'
#
loop_
_entity.id
_entity.type
_entity.pdbx_description
1 polymer ?
#
loop_
_entity_poly.entity_id
_entity_poly.type
_entity_poly.pdbx_seq_one_letter_code
_entity_poly.pdbx_strand_id
1 'polypeptide(L)'
;MIIRIAAALLLAAALWAVFRFAMALRWSKVVREGSRSGEEARGRKVVAEIPLPEGLLFFLEDDAGFYWGGSQARKSEILGARMLLNGGVIGSFGRQGAGLPDPPAAEEYEGRERWDVLIYCRGRTEAVPCGSLREGVSREIAARVFEAVRRAASS
;
A
#
# COMPACT_ATOMS: atom_id res chain seq x y z
N MET A 1 52.78 -12.24 -8.39
CA MET A 1 52.38 -10.83 -8.46
C MET A 1 50.98 -10.66 -9.03
N ILE A 2 50.60 -11.31 -10.09
CA ILE A 2 49.27 -11.22 -10.77
C ILE A 2 48.09 -11.60 -9.84
N ILE A 3 48.20 -12.67 -9.05
CA ILE A 3 47.16 -13.15 -8.14
C ILE A 3 46.85 -12.11 -7.04
N ARG A 4 47.84 -11.41 -6.51
CA ARG A 4 47.67 -10.37 -5.49
C ARG A 4 46.94 -9.14 -6.04
N ILE A 5 47.20 -8.77 -7.31
CA ILE A 5 46.55 -7.66 -8.00
C ILE A 5 45.08 -8.03 -8.29
N ALA A 6 44.81 -9.25 -8.76
CA ALA A 6 43.46 -9.74 -9.00
C ALA A 6 42.61 -9.78 -7.71
N ALA A 7 43.20 -10.25 -6.60
CA ALA A 7 42.55 -10.26 -5.30
C ALA A 7 42.20 -8.85 -4.80
N ALA A 8 43.12 -7.89 -4.96
CA ALA A 8 42.87 -6.49 -4.58
C ALA A 8 41.76 -5.83 -5.41
N LEU A 9 41.71 -6.12 -6.71
CA LEU A 9 40.62 -5.60 -7.60
C LEU A 9 39.28 -6.20 -7.25
N LEU A 10 39.20 -7.49 -6.93
CA LEU A 10 37.95 -8.13 -6.50
C LEU A 10 37.44 -7.54 -5.16
N LEU A 11 38.38 -7.31 -4.22
CA LEU A 11 38.01 -6.71 -2.94
C LEU A 11 37.51 -5.27 -3.09
N ALA A 12 38.16 -4.48 -3.95
CA ALA A 12 37.73 -3.12 -4.26
C ALA A 12 36.35 -3.10 -4.94
N ALA A 13 36.08 -4.02 -5.88
CA ALA A 13 34.78 -4.14 -6.53
C ALA A 13 33.68 -4.55 -5.55
N ALA A 14 33.97 -5.49 -4.63
CA ALA A 14 33.02 -5.90 -3.59
C ALA A 14 32.71 -4.75 -2.63
N LEU A 15 33.70 -4.02 -2.17
CA LEU A 15 33.50 -2.84 -1.31
C LEU A 15 32.68 -1.75 -2.01
N TRP A 16 32.96 -1.52 -3.29
CA TRP A 16 32.21 -0.55 -4.09
C TRP A 16 30.74 -0.96 -4.29
N ALA A 17 30.48 -2.25 -4.53
CA ALA A 17 29.12 -2.80 -4.63
C ALA A 17 28.34 -2.63 -3.31
N VAL A 18 28.98 -2.93 -2.16
CA VAL A 18 28.38 -2.72 -0.83
C VAL A 18 28.10 -1.24 -0.58
N PHE A 19 29.04 -0.36 -0.92
CA PHE A 19 28.85 1.08 -0.79
C PHE A 19 27.68 1.59 -1.66
N ARG A 20 27.62 1.18 -2.94
CA ARG A 20 26.51 1.51 -3.83
C ARG A 20 25.18 1.03 -3.27
N PHE A 21 25.11 -0.19 -2.75
CA PHE A 21 23.92 -0.75 -2.14
C PHE A 21 23.48 0.02 -0.89
N ALA A 22 24.43 0.36 -0.01
CA ALA A 22 24.17 1.15 1.19
C ALA A 22 23.66 2.57 0.84
N MET A 23 24.23 3.20 -0.18
CA MET A 23 23.76 4.50 -0.68
C MET A 23 22.36 4.42 -1.28
N ALA A 24 22.04 3.37 -2.06
CA ALA A 24 20.70 3.18 -2.60
C ALA A 24 19.64 3.01 -1.50
N LEU A 25 19.96 2.28 -0.43
CA LEU A 25 19.08 2.14 0.73
C LEU A 25 18.87 3.47 1.48
N ARG A 26 19.92 4.29 1.62
CA ARG A 26 19.80 5.62 2.23
C ARG A 26 18.93 6.55 1.39
N TRP A 27 19.13 6.58 0.07
CA TRP A 27 18.32 7.40 -0.84
C TRP A 27 16.84 7.03 -0.78
N SER A 28 16.52 5.74 -0.78
CA SER A 28 15.13 5.28 -0.69
C SER A 28 14.46 5.73 0.61
N LYS A 29 15.20 5.73 1.74
CA LYS A 29 14.69 6.26 3.02
C LYS A 29 14.44 7.76 2.97
N VAL A 30 15.39 8.55 2.46
CA VAL A 30 15.26 10.02 2.37
C VAL A 30 14.10 10.44 1.47
N VAL A 31 13.94 9.79 0.33
CA VAL A 31 12.80 10.06 -0.59
C VAL A 31 11.47 9.69 0.08
N ARG A 32 11.43 8.55 0.78
CA ARG A 32 10.24 8.09 1.51
C ARG A 32 9.84 9.04 2.64
N GLU A 33 10.81 9.45 3.46
CA GLU A 33 10.59 10.41 4.56
C GLU A 33 10.18 11.78 4.03
N GLY A 34 10.80 12.26 2.95
CA GLY A 34 10.44 13.51 2.30
C GLY A 34 9.02 13.52 1.73
N SER A 35 8.61 12.43 1.09
CA SER A 35 7.24 12.28 0.58
C SER A 35 6.21 12.23 1.71
N ARG A 36 6.51 11.49 2.77
CA ARG A 36 5.66 11.42 3.97
C ARG A 36 5.50 12.80 4.64
N SER A 37 6.62 13.48 4.91
CA SER A 37 6.61 14.81 5.52
C SER A 37 5.87 15.85 4.66
N GLY A 38 5.95 15.73 3.34
CA GLY A 38 5.21 16.59 2.41
C GLY A 38 3.70 16.41 2.50
N GLU A 39 3.19 15.18 2.68
CA GLU A 39 1.76 14.91 2.86
C GLU A 39 1.28 15.30 4.26
N GLU A 40 2.08 15.05 5.30
CA GLU A 40 1.78 15.47 6.67
C GLU A 40 1.72 17.01 6.78
N ALA A 41 2.59 17.74 6.07
CA ALA A 41 2.55 19.19 5.98
C ALA A 41 1.28 19.74 5.29
N ARG A 42 0.64 18.93 4.46
CA ARG A 42 -0.67 19.21 3.83
C ARG A 42 -1.86 18.86 4.73
N GLY A 43 -1.62 18.46 5.97
CA GLY A 43 -2.66 18.04 6.90
C GLY A 43 -3.19 16.61 6.67
N ARG A 44 -2.50 15.80 5.86
CA ARG A 44 -2.87 14.41 5.58
C ARG A 44 -2.09 13.45 6.43
N LYS A 45 -2.77 12.53 7.09
CA LYS A 45 -2.16 11.45 7.86
C LYS A 45 -1.88 10.25 6.98
N VAL A 46 -0.66 9.70 7.04
CA VAL A 46 -0.32 8.42 6.39
C VAL A 46 -0.91 7.28 7.23
N VAL A 47 -1.90 6.60 6.69
CA VAL A 47 -2.55 5.42 7.31
C VAL A 47 -1.75 4.16 7.00
N ALA A 48 -1.35 4.00 5.74
CA ALA A 48 -0.56 2.87 5.27
C ALA A 48 0.40 3.28 4.15
N GLU A 49 1.54 2.59 4.11
CA GLU A 49 2.51 2.64 3.03
C GLU A 49 2.46 1.29 2.31
N ILE A 50 2.06 1.30 1.06
CA ILE A 50 1.80 0.11 0.26
C ILE A 50 2.93 -0.06 -0.76
N PRO A 51 3.80 -1.05 -0.61
CA PRO A 51 4.83 -1.32 -1.59
C PRO A 51 4.23 -2.02 -2.81
N LEU A 52 4.36 -1.38 -3.97
CA LEU A 52 3.98 -1.89 -5.27
C LEU A 52 5.23 -2.17 -6.12
N PRO A 53 5.13 -2.98 -7.19
CA PRO A 53 6.27 -3.23 -8.09
C PRO A 53 6.88 -1.95 -8.67
N GLU A 54 6.04 -0.96 -8.99
CA GLU A 54 6.42 0.33 -9.55
C GLU A 54 6.89 1.36 -8.52
N GLY A 55 6.75 1.07 -7.21
CA GLY A 55 7.16 1.99 -6.16
C GLY A 55 6.32 1.92 -4.89
N LEU A 56 6.29 3.01 -4.13
CA LEU A 56 5.57 3.11 -2.87
C LEU A 56 4.30 3.94 -3.05
N LEU A 57 3.15 3.35 -2.74
CA LEU A 57 1.87 4.03 -2.70
C LEU A 57 1.52 4.39 -1.25
N PHE A 58 1.15 5.64 -1.01
CA PHE A 58 0.64 6.09 0.29
C PHE A 58 -0.88 6.05 0.29
N PHE A 59 -1.48 5.43 1.31
CA PHE A 59 -2.88 5.58 1.64
C PHE A 59 -3.01 6.62 2.74
N LEU A 60 -3.64 7.74 2.40
CA LEU A 60 -3.67 8.97 3.20
C LEU A 60 -5.07 9.24 3.71
N GLU A 61 -5.17 9.88 4.85
CA GLU A 61 -6.43 10.29 5.47
C GLU A 61 -6.35 11.75 5.90
N ASP A 62 -7.43 12.51 5.64
CA ASP A 62 -7.69 13.81 6.26
C ASP A 62 -9.14 13.87 6.79
N ASP A 63 -9.59 15.05 7.20
CA ASP A 63 -10.96 15.23 7.73
C ASP A 63 -12.04 14.97 6.66
N ALA A 64 -11.74 15.20 5.38
CA ALA A 64 -12.68 15.08 4.28
C ALA A 64 -12.74 13.67 3.67
N GLY A 65 -11.61 12.93 3.67
CA GLY A 65 -11.58 11.66 2.96
C GLY A 65 -10.28 10.89 3.04
N PHE A 66 -10.19 9.92 2.13
CA PHE A 66 -9.01 9.08 1.88
C PHE A 66 -8.48 9.34 0.48
N TYR A 67 -7.15 9.22 0.31
CA TYR A 67 -6.46 9.52 -0.95
C TYR A 67 -5.37 8.48 -1.21
N TRP A 68 -5.28 8.00 -2.45
CA TRP A 68 -4.22 7.06 -2.88
C TRP A 68 -4.08 7.07 -4.40
N GLY A 69 -2.86 7.07 -4.93
CA GLY A 69 -2.56 6.87 -6.36
C GLY A 69 -3.39 7.72 -7.34
N GLY A 70 -3.78 8.94 -6.94
CA GLY A 70 -4.67 9.79 -7.74
C GLY A 70 -6.17 9.52 -7.52
N SER A 71 -6.56 8.45 -6.81
CA SER A 71 -7.92 8.16 -6.38
C SER A 71 -8.26 8.82 -5.05
N GLN A 72 -9.56 9.02 -4.81
CA GLN A 72 -10.06 9.55 -3.53
C GLN A 72 -11.42 8.99 -3.16
N ALA A 73 -11.68 8.87 -1.86
CA ALA A 73 -12.99 8.51 -1.31
C ALA A 73 -13.38 9.48 -0.20
N ARG A 74 -14.43 10.26 -0.39
CA ARG A 74 -14.95 11.18 0.64
C ARG A 74 -15.62 10.39 1.75
N LYS A 75 -15.33 10.70 3.02
CA LYS A 75 -15.93 10.02 4.18
C LYS A 75 -17.45 10.03 4.17
N SER A 76 -18.05 11.14 3.71
CA SER A 76 -19.51 11.28 3.60
C SER A 76 -20.18 10.41 2.52
N GLU A 77 -19.40 9.95 1.53
CA GLU A 77 -19.88 9.13 0.42
C GLU A 77 -19.69 7.63 0.67
N ILE A 78 -18.89 7.24 1.68
CA ILE A 78 -18.57 5.84 1.95
C ILE A 78 -19.81 5.12 2.47
N LEU A 79 -20.20 4.06 1.79
CA LEU A 79 -21.29 3.15 2.14
C LEU A 79 -20.80 1.91 2.88
N GLY A 80 -19.56 1.50 2.61
CA GLY A 80 -18.93 0.34 3.24
C GLY A 80 -17.60 -0.01 2.59
N ALA A 81 -16.98 -1.09 3.06
CA ALA A 81 -15.80 -1.65 2.44
C ALA A 81 -15.75 -3.17 2.57
N ARG A 82 -14.97 -3.80 1.69
CA ARG A 82 -14.62 -5.22 1.76
C ARG A 82 -13.11 -5.39 1.66
N MET A 83 -12.57 -6.26 2.49
CA MET A 83 -11.19 -6.71 2.41
C MET A 83 -11.16 -8.03 1.65
N LEU A 84 -10.34 -8.12 0.62
CA LEU A 84 -10.26 -9.26 -0.28
C LEU A 84 -8.89 -9.92 -0.22
N LEU A 85 -8.89 -11.25 -0.31
CA LEU A 85 -7.73 -12.09 -0.59
C LEU A 85 -7.99 -12.84 -1.90
N ASN A 86 -7.19 -12.60 -2.93
CA ASN A 86 -7.35 -13.18 -4.26
C ASN A 86 -8.80 -13.05 -4.80
N GLY A 87 -9.44 -11.91 -4.55
CA GLY A 87 -10.84 -11.66 -4.90
C GLY A 87 -11.89 -12.23 -3.94
N GLY A 88 -11.51 -13.19 -3.06
CA GLY A 88 -12.41 -13.72 -2.03
C GLY A 88 -12.60 -12.74 -0.86
N VAL A 89 -13.82 -12.55 -0.39
CA VAL A 89 -14.16 -11.64 0.73
C VAL A 89 -13.71 -12.26 2.05
N ILE A 90 -12.77 -11.59 2.74
CA ILE A 90 -12.28 -11.96 4.07
C ILE A 90 -12.95 -11.14 5.17
N GLY A 91 -13.26 -9.88 4.88
CA GLY A 91 -13.93 -8.98 5.81
C GLY A 91 -14.85 -8.03 5.07
N SER A 92 -15.96 -7.65 5.70
CA SER A 92 -16.95 -6.74 5.11
C SER A 92 -17.60 -5.91 6.20
N PHE A 93 -17.84 -4.65 5.91
CA PHE A 93 -18.77 -3.82 6.68
C PHE A 93 -19.57 -2.93 5.73
N GLY A 94 -20.78 -2.59 6.13
CA GLY A 94 -21.65 -1.64 5.44
C GLY A 94 -22.39 -0.78 6.43
N ARG A 95 -22.72 0.47 6.05
CA ARG A 95 -23.65 1.31 6.83
C ARG A 95 -25.03 0.64 6.82
N GLN A 96 -25.79 0.83 7.90
CA GLN A 96 -27.14 0.27 8.01
C GLN A 96 -28.00 0.65 6.80
N GLY A 97 -28.59 -0.37 6.16
CA GLY A 97 -29.45 -0.18 4.98
C GLY A 97 -28.69 -0.03 3.65
N ALA A 98 -27.36 -0.02 3.64
CA ALA A 98 -26.58 -0.01 2.40
C ALA A 98 -26.36 -1.44 1.91
N GLY A 99 -27.09 -1.85 0.87
CA GLY A 99 -26.76 -3.06 0.11
C GLY A 99 -25.46 -2.83 -0.65
N LEU A 100 -24.37 -3.52 -0.25
CA LEU A 100 -23.12 -3.44 -1.01
C LEU A 100 -23.20 -4.34 -2.24
N PRO A 101 -22.88 -3.85 -3.44
CA PRO A 101 -22.84 -4.67 -4.65
C PRO A 101 -21.81 -5.81 -4.46
N ASP A 102 -22.02 -6.92 -5.16
CA ASP A 102 -21.05 -8.01 -5.14
C ASP A 102 -19.68 -7.54 -5.66
N PRO A 103 -18.58 -8.07 -5.08
CA PRO A 103 -17.26 -7.78 -5.60
C PRO A 103 -17.15 -8.30 -7.05
N PRO A 104 -16.32 -7.68 -7.89
CA PRO A 104 -16.02 -8.23 -9.19
C PRO A 104 -15.53 -9.68 -9.03
N ALA A 105 -15.86 -10.54 -10.01
CA ALA A 105 -15.46 -11.94 -10.00
C ALA A 105 -13.94 -12.05 -9.74
N ALA A 106 -13.57 -12.96 -8.83
CA ALA A 106 -12.17 -13.24 -8.56
C ALA A 106 -11.51 -13.70 -9.87
N GLU A 107 -10.50 -12.97 -10.33
CA GLU A 107 -9.61 -13.48 -11.36
C GLU A 107 -8.79 -14.62 -10.75
N GLU A 108 -8.69 -15.77 -11.45
CA GLU A 108 -7.78 -16.83 -11.04
C GLU A 108 -6.36 -16.29 -11.01
N TYR A 109 -5.85 -16.04 -9.81
CA TYR A 109 -4.51 -15.54 -9.61
C TYR A 109 -3.55 -16.73 -9.50
N GLU A 110 -2.86 -17.05 -10.57
CA GLU A 110 -1.71 -17.94 -10.54
C GLU A 110 -0.55 -17.20 -9.88
N GLY A 111 -0.32 -17.39 -8.57
CA GLY A 111 0.83 -16.78 -7.94
C GLY A 111 0.66 -16.43 -6.46
N ARG A 112 1.25 -15.31 -6.06
CA ARG A 112 1.29 -14.84 -4.68
C ARG A 112 -0.06 -14.30 -4.22
N GLU A 113 -0.37 -14.46 -2.94
CA GLU A 113 -1.56 -13.87 -2.31
C GLU A 113 -1.64 -12.36 -2.58
N ARG A 114 -2.73 -11.93 -3.21
CA ARG A 114 -3.04 -10.53 -3.46
C ARG A 114 -4.10 -10.05 -2.47
N TRP A 115 -3.77 -8.99 -1.77
CA TRP A 115 -4.67 -8.32 -0.85
C TRP A 115 -5.15 -6.99 -1.45
N ASP A 116 -6.47 -6.78 -1.42
CA ASP A 116 -7.11 -5.54 -1.88
C ASP A 116 -8.17 -5.12 -0.85
N VAL A 117 -8.45 -3.80 -0.80
CA VAL A 117 -9.60 -3.27 -0.09
C VAL A 117 -10.49 -2.55 -1.08
N LEU A 118 -11.75 -2.99 -1.21
CA LEU A 118 -12.77 -2.28 -1.99
C LEU A 118 -13.51 -1.30 -1.09
N ILE A 119 -13.54 -0.03 -1.49
CA ILE A 119 -14.29 1.03 -0.82
C ILE A 119 -15.51 1.34 -1.68
N TYR A 120 -16.68 1.09 -1.13
CA TYR A 120 -17.97 1.36 -1.80
C TYR A 120 -18.42 2.76 -1.44
N CYS A 121 -18.46 3.63 -2.45
CA CYS A 121 -18.97 4.98 -2.35
C CYS A 121 -20.32 5.09 -3.11
N ARG A 122 -21.03 6.20 -2.92
CA ARG A 122 -22.24 6.47 -3.69
C ARG A 122 -21.93 6.55 -5.19
N GLY A 123 -22.43 5.57 -5.95
CA GLY A 123 -22.31 5.53 -7.42
C GLY A 123 -20.97 5.01 -7.95
N ARG A 124 -20.02 4.62 -7.10
CA ARG A 124 -18.74 4.07 -7.54
C ARG A 124 -18.12 3.14 -6.50
N THR A 125 -17.26 2.25 -6.97
CA THR A 125 -16.42 1.39 -6.14
C THR A 125 -14.96 1.67 -6.47
N GLU A 126 -14.16 1.90 -5.46
CA GLU A 126 -12.73 2.18 -5.58
C GLU A 126 -11.92 1.04 -4.97
N ALA A 127 -10.88 0.60 -5.66
CA ALA A 127 -9.97 -0.43 -5.17
C ALA A 127 -8.68 0.19 -4.63
N VAL A 128 -8.27 -0.26 -3.44
CA VAL A 128 -6.97 0.03 -2.85
C VAL A 128 -6.12 -1.24 -2.95
N PRO A 129 -5.11 -1.28 -3.83
CA PRO A 129 -4.22 -2.43 -3.91
C PRO A 129 -3.32 -2.46 -2.68
N CYS A 130 -3.41 -3.50 -1.87
CA CYS A 130 -2.62 -3.65 -0.63
C CYS A 130 -1.37 -4.51 -0.80
N GLY A 131 -1.13 -4.98 -2.03
CA GLY A 131 0.10 -5.66 -2.43
C GLY A 131 0.03 -7.19 -2.37
N SER A 132 1.13 -7.80 -2.83
CA SER A 132 1.29 -9.26 -2.92
C SER A 132 2.71 -9.72 -2.50
N LEU A 133 3.42 -8.93 -1.68
CA LEU A 133 4.85 -9.13 -1.44
C LEU A 133 5.20 -10.26 -0.49
N ARG A 134 4.50 -10.38 0.61
CA ARG A 134 4.62 -11.45 1.62
C ARG A 134 3.32 -11.53 2.39
N GLU A 135 2.91 -12.76 2.69
CA GLU A 135 1.66 -13.13 3.34
C GLU A 135 1.30 -12.26 4.56
N GLY A 136 2.22 -12.02 5.47
CA GLY A 136 1.96 -11.23 6.68
C GLY A 136 1.87 -9.72 6.45
N VAL A 137 2.73 -9.15 5.59
CA VAL A 137 2.84 -7.68 5.42
C VAL A 137 1.64 -7.12 4.65
N SER A 138 1.27 -7.74 3.53
CA SER A 138 0.13 -7.28 2.72
C SER A 138 -1.20 -7.41 3.46
N ARG A 139 -1.37 -8.48 4.26
CA ARG A 139 -2.52 -8.65 5.14
C ARG A 139 -2.63 -7.53 6.17
N GLU A 140 -1.52 -7.18 6.83
CA GLU A 140 -1.49 -6.12 7.85
C GLU A 140 -1.82 -4.76 7.24
N ILE A 141 -1.29 -4.46 6.06
CA ILE A 141 -1.60 -3.23 5.30
C ILE A 141 -3.09 -3.18 4.96
N ALA A 142 -3.65 -4.26 4.40
CA ALA A 142 -5.07 -4.34 4.06
C ALA A 142 -5.96 -4.16 5.30
N ALA A 143 -5.59 -4.78 6.43
CA ALA A 143 -6.31 -4.61 7.69
C ALA A 143 -6.28 -3.16 8.18
N ARG A 144 -5.13 -2.46 8.11
CA ARG A 144 -5.03 -1.04 8.50
C ARG A 144 -5.90 -0.14 7.63
N VAL A 145 -5.87 -0.34 6.31
CA VAL A 145 -6.72 0.41 5.37
C VAL A 145 -8.19 0.16 5.67
N PHE A 146 -8.60 -1.11 5.77
CA PHE A 146 -9.97 -1.50 6.04
C PHE A 146 -10.50 -0.92 7.35
N GLU A 147 -9.73 -0.99 8.45
CA GLU A 147 -10.10 -0.48 9.76
C GLU A 147 -10.18 1.06 9.77
N ALA A 148 -9.32 1.76 9.04
CA ALA A 148 -9.40 3.21 8.91
C ALA A 148 -10.71 3.63 8.23
N VAL A 149 -11.05 2.97 7.12
CA VAL A 149 -12.28 3.23 6.37
C VAL A 149 -13.52 2.88 7.22
N ARG A 150 -13.49 1.75 7.95
CA ARG A 150 -14.57 1.34 8.85
C ARG A 150 -14.84 2.37 9.93
N ARG A 151 -13.80 2.85 10.61
CA ARG A 151 -13.94 3.88 11.66
C ARG A 151 -14.55 5.16 11.11
N ALA A 152 -14.08 5.63 9.96
CA ALA A 152 -14.58 6.85 9.34
C ALA A 152 -16.04 6.73 8.87
N ALA A 153 -16.49 5.53 8.49
CA ALA A 153 -17.89 5.30 8.09
C ALA A 153 -18.84 5.11 9.28
N SER A 154 -18.29 4.80 10.48
CA SER A 154 -19.06 4.62 11.71
C SER A 154 -19.21 5.89 12.53
N SER A 155 -18.47 6.95 12.19
CA SER A 155 -18.53 8.28 12.79
C SER A 155 -19.60 9.14 12.11
#